data_f9ec4374076e9c42ca07d9bef7fac555
#
_entry.id   f9ec4374076e9c42ca07d9bef7fac555
#
_cell.length_a   1.000
_cell.length_b   1.000
_cell.length_c   1.000
_cell.angle_alpha   90.00
_cell.angle_beta   90.00
_cell.angle_gamma   90.00
#
_symmetry.space_group_name_H-M   'P 1'
#
loop_
_entity.id
_entity.type
_entity.pdbx_description
1 polymer ?
#
loop_
_entity_poly.entity_id
_entity_poly.type
_entity_poly.pdbx_seq_one_letter_code
_entity_poly.pdbx_strand_id
1 'polypeptide(L)'
;LGLQLFEKVGRRMRLTEAGHGLMPQVRELARALDGLHAAARREEPRGLLRVVVGETLLACKLPEVLRRFRARAPEARLHLQSLNCYVIRDALLNGAADVGVFYSQGPDASLAQESLGDFPLALVAAPQSADMDFTRPDQKLPTSLIINEPQCMFRLFFENTLRRRNISLNG
;
A
#
# COMPACT_ATOMS: atom_id res chain seq x y z
N LEU A 1 -26.03 12.81 17.06
CA LEU A 1 -26.26 12.30 15.70
C LEU A 1 -27.49 11.37 15.61
N GLY A 2 -28.03 10.90 16.74
CA GLY A 2 -29.22 10.04 16.77
C GLY A 2 -29.03 8.63 16.18
N LEU A 3 -27.77 8.20 16.00
CA LEU A 3 -27.42 6.91 15.43
C LEU A 3 -26.85 5.98 16.50
N GLN A 4 -27.30 4.74 16.50
CA GLN A 4 -26.66 3.71 17.32
C GLN A 4 -25.40 3.21 16.61
N LEU A 5 -24.23 3.47 17.21
CA LEU A 5 -22.93 3.16 16.61
C LEU A 5 -22.38 1.80 17.08
N PHE A 6 -22.87 1.29 18.20
CA PHE A 6 -22.44 0.00 18.77
C PHE A 6 -23.64 -0.87 19.08
N GLU A 7 -23.48 -2.15 18.91
CA GLU A 7 -24.44 -3.17 19.30
C GLU A 7 -23.77 -4.22 20.19
N LYS A 8 -24.54 -4.84 21.07
CA LYS A 8 -24.09 -5.91 21.93
C LYS A 8 -24.38 -7.25 21.29
N VAL A 9 -23.34 -8.01 20.99
CA VAL A 9 -23.44 -9.38 20.46
C VAL A 9 -22.88 -10.33 21.52
N GLY A 10 -23.77 -10.95 22.28
CA GLY A 10 -23.40 -11.77 23.44
C GLY A 10 -22.71 -10.91 24.54
N ARG A 11 -21.46 -11.24 24.83
CA ARG A 11 -20.61 -10.50 25.80
C ARG A 11 -19.70 -9.46 25.19
N ARG A 12 -19.78 -9.24 23.86
CA ARG A 12 -18.89 -8.31 23.13
C ARG A 12 -19.68 -7.17 22.52
N MET A 13 -19.02 -6.00 22.44
CA MET A 13 -19.52 -4.86 21.67
C MET A 13 -18.99 -4.95 20.23
N ARG A 14 -19.82 -4.66 19.26
CA ARG A 14 -19.48 -4.55 17.83
C ARG A 14 -19.96 -3.22 17.30
N LEU A 15 -19.32 -2.73 16.26
CA LEU A 15 -19.84 -1.60 15.51
C LEU A 15 -21.05 -2.05 14.70
N THR A 16 -22.07 -1.19 14.66
CA THR A 16 -23.17 -1.31 13.71
C THR A 16 -22.71 -0.91 12.31
N GLU A 17 -23.55 -1.08 11.30
CA GLU A 17 -23.28 -0.56 9.95
C GLU A 17 -23.06 0.96 9.97
N ALA A 18 -23.90 1.70 10.70
CA ALA A 18 -23.72 3.13 10.91
C ALA A 18 -22.40 3.45 11.62
N GLY A 19 -21.98 2.63 12.58
CA GLY A 19 -20.69 2.75 13.26
C GLY A 19 -19.53 2.55 12.29
N HIS A 20 -19.57 1.54 11.45
CA HIS A 20 -18.58 1.31 10.41
C HIS A 20 -18.52 2.46 9.41
N GLY A 21 -19.67 2.97 8.98
CA GLY A 21 -19.75 4.11 8.05
C GLY A 21 -19.13 5.40 8.57
N LEU A 22 -19.19 5.64 9.89
CA LEU A 22 -18.60 6.83 10.53
C LEU A 22 -17.11 6.68 10.89
N MET A 23 -16.57 5.47 10.89
CA MET A 23 -15.17 5.24 11.31
C MET A 23 -14.13 6.06 10.54
N PRO A 24 -14.25 6.28 9.22
CA PRO A 24 -13.32 7.15 8.49
C PRO A 24 -13.30 8.57 9.04
N GLN A 25 -14.47 9.18 9.26
CA GLN A 25 -14.59 10.55 9.77
C GLN A 25 -14.10 10.67 11.23
N VAL A 26 -14.40 9.68 12.06
CA VAL A 26 -13.90 9.64 13.45
C VAL A 26 -12.37 9.58 13.48
N ARG A 27 -11.77 8.82 12.58
CA ARG A 27 -10.31 8.74 12.46
C ARG A 27 -9.70 10.04 11.95
N GLU A 28 -10.35 10.68 10.97
CA GLU A 28 -9.91 11.98 10.48
C GLU A 28 -9.95 13.04 11.57
N LEU A 29 -11.02 13.08 12.35
CA LEU A 29 -11.15 13.97 13.51
C LEU A 29 -10.07 13.70 14.57
N ALA A 30 -9.81 12.44 14.89
CA ALA A 30 -8.76 12.06 15.83
C ALA A 30 -7.38 12.53 15.34
N ARG A 31 -7.04 12.33 14.05
CA ARG A 31 -5.80 12.83 13.46
C ARG A 31 -5.70 14.36 13.48
N ALA A 32 -6.79 15.05 13.19
CA ALA A 32 -6.82 16.52 13.26
C ALA A 32 -6.59 17.02 14.68
N LEU A 33 -7.17 16.34 15.67
CA LEU A 33 -6.96 16.66 17.09
C LEU A 33 -5.50 16.41 17.52
N ASP A 34 -4.92 15.28 17.11
CA ASP A 34 -3.51 14.97 17.38
C ASP A 34 -2.58 16.01 16.72
N GLY A 35 -2.89 16.41 15.48
CA GLY A 35 -2.17 17.47 14.78
C GLY A 35 -2.28 18.83 15.50
N LEU A 36 -3.45 19.15 16.02
CA LEU A 36 -3.66 20.37 16.81
C LEU A 36 -2.83 20.35 18.09
N HIS A 37 -2.83 19.22 18.80
CA HIS A 37 -2.03 19.04 20.00
C HIS A 37 -0.53 19.15 19.72
N ALA A 38 -0.05 18.54 18.64
CA ALA A 38 1.35 18.64 18.21
C ALA A 38 1.75 20.08 17.85
N ALA A 39 0.90 20.78 17.10
CA ALA A 39 1.11 22.18 16.74
C ALA A 39 1.12 23.12 17.97
N ALA A 40 0.23 22.87 18.93
CA ALA A 40 0.14 23.68 20.16
C ALA A 40 1.36 23.51 21.07
N ARG A 41 2.00 22.34 21.06
CA ARG A 41 3.11 22.05 21.97
C ARG A 41 4.48 22.47 21.47
N ARG A 42 4.65 22.84 20.19
CA ARG A 42 5.96 23.10 19.55
C ARG A 42 7.00 22.00 19.85
N GLU A 43 6.54 20.80 20.13
CA GLU A 43 7.41 19.68 20.48
C GLU A 43 7.88 18.98 19.19
N GLU A 44 9.13 18.48 19.23
CA GLU A 44 9.59 17.52 18.23
C GLU A 44 8.60 16.34 18.10
N PRO A 45 8.48 15.72 16.93
CA PRO A 45 7.54 14.62 16.72
C PRO A 45 7.80 13.50 17.72
N ARG A 46 7.02 13.46 18.77
CA ARG A 46 7.00 12.39 19.78
C ARG A 46 5.79 11.54 19.51
N GLY A 47 5.97 10.25 19.36
CA GLY A 47 4.85 9.35 19.15
C GLY A 47 5.25 8.12 18.35
N LEU A 48 4.29 7.25 18.13
CA LEU A 48 4.46 6.05 17.31
C LEU A 48 3.98 6.36 15.88
N LEU A 49 4.91 6.32 14.93
CA LEU A 49 4.64 6.38 13.50
C LEU A 49 4.59 4.95 12.95
N ARG A 50 3.43 4.54 12.47
CA ARG A 50 3.23 3.23 11.85
C ARG A 50 3.37 3.34 10.34
N VAL A 51 4.44 2.77 9.81
CA VAL A 51 4.79 2.81 8.38
C VAL A 51 4.70 1.42 7.81
N VAL A 52 3.94 1.27 6.73
CA VAL A 52 3.83 0.03 5.96
C VAL A 52 4.44 0.24 4.58
N VAL A 53 5.22 -0.73 4.11
CA VAL A 53 6.04 -0.57 2.91
C VAL A 53 6.03 -1.82 2.06
N GLY A 54 6.00 -1.66 0.74
CA GLY A 54 6.24 -2.76 -0.19
C GLY A 54 7.66 -3.31 -0.02
N GLU A 55 7.80 -4.63 -0.03
CA GLU A 55 9.07 -5.35 0.28
C GLU A 55 10.27 -4.81 -0.52
N THR A 56 10.14 -4.67 -1.83
CA THR A 56 11.21 -4.16 -2.69
C THR A 56 11.64 -2.73 -2.33
N LEU A 57 10.67 -1.87 -2.01
CA LEU A 57 10.94 -0.49 -1.59
C LEU A 57 11.62 -0.46 -0.23
N LEU A 58 11.18 -1.32 0.69
CA LEU A 58 11.79 -1.47 2.00
C LEU A 58 13.26 -1.87 1.88
N ALA A 59 13.57 -2.89 1.06
CA ALA A 59 14.92 -3.40 0.91
C ALA A 59 15.85 -2.43 0.16
N CYS A 60 15.37 -1.77 -0.91
CA CYS A 60 16.23 -1.04 -1.84
C CYS A 60 16.25 0.48 -1.63
N LYS A 61 15.19 1.06 -1.07
CA LYS A 61 15.03 2.54 -1.02
C LYS A 61 14.95 3.12 0.38
N LEU A 62 14.37 2.39 1.31
CA LEU A 62 14.13 2.91 2.65
C LEU A 62 15.34 3.00 3.58
N PRO A 63 16.38 2.18 3.50
CA PRO A 63 17.46 2.21 4.51
C PRO A 63 18.05 3.61 4.72
N GLU A 64 18.34 4.35 3.64
CA GLU A 64 18.88 5.70 3.74
C GLU A 64 17.84 6.70 4.24
N VAL A 65 16.57 6.56 3.85
CA VAL A 65 15.47 7.41 4.34
C VAL A 65 15.29 7.23 5.83
N LEU A 66 15.32 5.99 6.32
CA LEU A 66 15.20 5.66 7.74
C LEU A 66 16.37 6.22 8.56
N ARG A 67 17.59 6.14 8.02
CA ARG A 67 18.77 6.73 8.65
C ARG A 67 18.61 8.25 8.82
N ARG A 68 18.16 8.95 7.77
CA ARG A 68 17.89 10.40 7.83
C ARG A 68 16.74 10.75 8.76
N PHE A 69 15.68 9.94 8.75
CA PHE A 69 14.55 10.13 9.64
C PHE A 69 14.98 10.05 11.10
N ARG A 70 15.73 9.02 11.48
CA ARG A 70 16.23 8.86 12.84
C ARG A 70 17.14 10.02 13.29
N ALA A 71 17.93 10.56 12.38
CA ALA A 71 18.77 11.72 12.70
C ALA A 71 17.95 13.01 12.93
N ARG A 72 16.79 13.15 12.27
CA ARG A 72 15.92 14.33 12.36
C ARG A 72 14.85 14.23 13.44
N ALA A 73 14.45 13.03 13.80
CA ALA A 73 13.40 12.77 14.76
C ALA A 73 13.79 11.63 15.71
N PRO A 74 14.80 11.82 16.58
CA PRO A 74 15.34 10.78 17.45
C PRO A 74 14.32 10.28 18.46
N GLU A 75 13.37 11.11 18.90
CA GLU A 75 12.32 10.78 19.85
C GLU A 75 11.11 10.07 19.24
N ALA A 76 11.02 10.03 17.90
CA ALA A 76 9.93 9.35 17.23
C ALA A 76 10.12 7.83 17.26
N ARG A 77 9.09 7.13 17.71
CA ARG A 77 9.03 5.66 17.62
C ARG A 77 8.51 5.26 16.27
N LEU A 78 9.27 4.44 15.56
CA LEU A 78 8.89 3.93 14.24
C LEU A 78 8.50 2.46 14.34
N HIS A 79 7.26 2.14 13.98
CA HIS A 79 6.82 0.77 13.68
C HIS A 79 6.81 0.58 12.18
N LEU A 80 7.70 -0.27 11.69
CA LEU A 80 7.88 -0.51 10.27
C LEU A 80 7.48 -1.96 9.94
N GLN A 81 6.59 -2.12 8.96
CA GLN A 81 6.13 -3.43 8.53
C GLN A 81 6.15 -3.54 6.99
N SER A 82 6.63 -4.68 6.49
CA SER A 82 6.53 -5.02 5.08
C SER A 82 5.19 -5.69 4.79
N LEU A 83 4.49 -5.21 3.76
CA LEU A 83 3.20 -5.74 3.32
C LEU A 83 3.11 -5.68 1.80
N ASN A 84 2.21 -6.48 1.20
CA ASN A 84 1.90 -6.30 -0.22
C ASN A 84 1.04 -5.05 -0.46
N CYS A 85 1.04 -4.53 -1.68
CA CYS A 85 0.45 -3.23 -2.00
C CYS A 85 -1.06 -3.13 -1.69
N TYR A 86 -1.81 -4.22 -1.82
CA TYR A 86 -3.25 -4.24 -1.51
C TYR A 86 -3.51 -4.19 0.00
N VAL A 87 -2.74 -4.96 0.78
CA VAL A 87 -2.84 -4.94 2.24
C VAL A 87 -2.38 -3.59 2.81
N ILE A 88 -1.39 -2.93 2.18
CA ILE A 88 -0.97 -1.57 2.53
C ILE A 88 -2.14 -0.59 2.39
N ARG A 89 -2.83 -0.65 1.26
CA ARG A 89 -4.00 0.19 1.02
C ARG A 89 -5.07 0.01 2.10
N ASP A 90 -5.41 -1.24 2.41
CA ASP A 90 -6.40 -1.55 3.43
C ASP A 90 -5.95 -1.10 4.83
N ALA A 91 -4.66 -1.26 5.16
CA ALA A 91 -4.09 -0.80 6.42
C ALA A 91 -4.17 0.73 6.59
N LEU A 92 -4.01 1.49 5.49
CA LEU A 92 -4.18 2.94 5.50
C LEU A 92 -5.66 3.33 5.67
N LEU A 93 -6.56 2.73 4.89
CA LEU A 93 -7.98 3.04 4.94
C LEU A 93 -8.62 2.69 6.28
N ASN A 94 -8.20 1.61 6.91
CA ASN A 94 -8.71 1.20 8.21
C ASN A 94 -7.94 1.84 9.40
N GLY A 95 -6.90 2.67 9.14
CA GLY A 95 -6.11 3.37 10.14
C GLY A 95 -5.19 2.47 10.96
N ALA A 96 -4.87 1.26 10.47
CA ALA A 96 -3.85 0.41 11.07
C ALA A 96 -2.44 0.93 10.79
N ALA A 97 -2.25 1.74 9.75
CA ALA A 97 -1.02 2.42 9.42
C ALA A 97 -1.26 3.92 9.19
N ASP A 98 -0.24 4.72 9.43
CA ASP A 98 -0.26 6.18 9.27
C ASP A 98 0.33 6.59 7.91
N VAL A 99 1.34 5.86 7.44
CA VAL A 99 2.02 6.10 6.17
C VAL A 99 2.22 4.77 5.44
N GLY A 100 1.96 4.77 4.14
CA GLY A 100 2.24 3.65 3.25
C GLY A 100 3.17 4.07 2.12
N VAL A 101 4.19 3.25 1.83
CA VAL A 101 5.07 3.44 0.67
C VAL A 101 4.98 2.20 -0.22
N PHE A 102 4.37 2.36 -1.37
CA PHE A 102 4.08 1.24 -2.25
C PHE A 102 3.95 1.65 -3.71
N TYR A 103 4.03 0.70 -4.61
CA TYR A 103 3.75 0.92 -6.01
C TYR A 103 2.24 1.00 -6.24
N SER A 104 1.81 1.98 -7.04
CA SER A 104 0.41 2.20 -7.41
C SER A 104 0.26 2.21 -8.94
N GLN A 105 -0.90 1.81 -9.42
CA GLN A 105 -1.25 1.90 -10.85
C GLN A 105 -1.95 3.23 -11.20
N GLY A 106 -2.12 4.10 -10.23
CA GLY A 106 -2.78 5.39 -10.41
C GLY A 106 -3.28 5.98 -9.09
N PRO A 107 -3.90 7.16 -9.17
CA PRO A 107 -4.41 7.83 -7.98
C PRO A 107 -5.59 7.07 -7.35
N ASP A 108 -5.64 7.08 -6.02
CA ASP A 108 -6.76 6.60 -5.23
C ASP A 108 -7.36 7.79 -4.45
N ALA A 109 -8.56 8.20 -4.84
CA ALA A 109 -9.23 9.34 -4.22
C ALA A 109 -9.54 9.16 -2.72
N SER A 110 -9.45 7.93 -2.21
CA SER A 110 -9.67 7.60 -0.79
C SER A 110 -8.44 7.88 0.09
N LEU A 111 -7.28 8.15 -0.52
CA LEU A 111 -6.02 8.36 0.16
C LEU A 111 -5.40 9.72 -0.23
N ALA A 112 -4.78 10.39 0.73
CA ALA A 112 -3.86 11.48 0.41
C ALA A 112 -2.58 10.85 -0.16
N GLN A 113 -2.23 11.20 -1.40
CA GLN A 113 -1.12 10.58 -2.12
C GLN A 113 -0.14 11.62 -2.63
N GLU A 114 1.13 11.24 -2.58
CA GLU A 114 2.22 11.95 -3.25
C GLU A 114 3.01 10.97 -4.11
N SER A 115 3.20 11.29 -5.39
CA SER A 115 4.02 10.48 -6.28
C SER A 115 5.49 10.77 -6.05
N LEU A 116 6.26 9.73 -5.76
CA LEU A 116 7.72 9.81 -5.60
C LEU A 116 8.47 9.52 -6.91
N GLY A 117 7.75 9.32 -8.00
CA GLY A 117 8.27 9.06 -9.34
C GLY A 117 7.78 7.74 -9.93
N ASP A 118 8.13 7.53 -11.20
CA ASP A 118 7.80 6.33 -11.96
C ASP A 118 8.99 5.40 -12.06
N PHE A 119 8.73 4.12 -11.95
CA PHE A 119 9.74 3.06 -12.07
C PHE A 119 9.41 2.17 -13.25
N PRO A 120 10.31 2.06 -14.25
CA PRO A 120 10.09 1.18 -15.37
C PRO A 120 10.12 -0.29 -14.91
N LEU A 121 9.19 -1.08 -15.43
CA LEU A 121 9.21 -2.52 -15.28
C LEU A 121 9.88 -3.15 -16.50
N ALA A 122 10.76 -4.09 -16.25
CA ALA A 122 11.39 -4.90 -17.29
C ALA A 122 11.02 -6.36 -17.12
N LEU A 123 10.73 -7.02 -18.24
CA LEU A 123 10.68 -8.48 -18.29
C LEU A 123 12.11 -9.01 -18.48
N VAL A 124 12.47 -9.95 -17.64
CA VAL A 124 13.76 -10.64 -17.74
C VAL A 124 13.49 -12.06 -18.19
N ALA A 125 14.14 -12.48 -19.24
CA ALA A 125 14.01 -13.81 -19.81
C ALA A 125 15.38 -14.44 -20.06
N ALA A 126 15.42 -15.76 -20.18
CA ALA A 126 16.61 -16.46 -20.60
C ALA A 126 16.98 -16.07 -22.04
N PRO A 127 18.26 -16.09 -22.44
CA PRO A 127 18.70 -15.66 -23.77
C PRO A 127 17.96 -16.32 -24.94
N GLN A 128 17.57 -17.59 -24.80
CA GLN A 128 16.79 -18.32 -25.80
C GLN A 128 15.34 -17.80 -25.96
N SER A 129 14.87 -16.98 -25.05
CA SER A 129 13.55 -16.36 -25.09
C SER A 129 13.61 -14.86 -25.41
N ALA A 130 14.77 -14.32 -25.74
CA ALA A 130 14.99 -12.89 -25.99
C ALA A 130 14.18 -12.35 -27.18
N ASP A 131 13.89 -13.20 -28.15
CA ASP A 131 13.14 -12.84 -29.37
C ASP A 131 11.62 -12.90 -29.19
N MET A 132 11.13 -13.26 -28.00
CA MET A 132 9.69 -13.29 -27.76
C MET A 132 9.11 -11.88 -27.68
N ASP A 133 8.17 -11.60 -28.55
CA ASP A 133 7.42 -10.33 -28.56
C ASP A 133 6.16 -10.44 -27.68
N PHE A 134 6.23 -9.91 -26.46
CA PHE A 134 5.09 -9.82 -25.55
C PHE A 134 4.11 -8.68 -25.88
N THR A 135 4.36 -7.95 -26.96
CA THR A 135 3.53 -6.80 -27.34
C THR A 135 2.53 -7.12 -28.46
N ARG A 136 2.80 -8.13 -29.28
CA ARG A 136 1.92 -8.53 -30.38
C ARG A 136 0.65 -9.18 -29.86
N PRO A 137 -0.54 -8.67 -30.19
CA PRO A 137 -1.80 -9.24 -29.71
C PRO A 137 -2.11 -10.58 -30.38
N ASP A 138 -3.12 -11.28 -29.86
CA ASP A 138 -3.70 -12.50 -30.42
C ASP A 138 -2.68 -13.62 -30.63
N GLN A 139 -1.88 -13.93 -29.63
CA GLN A 139 -0.85 -14.97 -29.71
C GLN A 139 -0.81 -15.87 -28.47
N LYS A 140 -0.25 -17.06 -28.68
CA LYS A 140 0.12 -17.98 -27.59
C LYS A 140 1.64 -18.09 -27.53
N LEU A 141 2.23 -17.73 -26.40
CA LEU A 141 3.66 -17.79 -26.18
C LEU A 141 4.04 -19.08 -25.46
N PRO A 142 5.03 -19.83 -25.97
CA PRO A 142 5.48 -21.10 -25.37
C PRO A 142 6.39 -20.85 -24.16
N THR A 143 5.91 -20.05 -23.20
CA THR A 143 6.66 -19.70 -22.00
C THR A 143 5.72 -19.58 -20.81
N SER A 144 6.27 -19.71 -19.62
CA SER A 144 5.58 -19.48 -18.34
C SER A 144 6.18 -18.27 -17.63
N LEU A 145 5.36 -17.63 -16.81
CA LEU A 145 5.78 -16.47 -16.01
C LEU A 145 6.19 -16.94 -14.61
N ILE A 146 7.37 -16.55 -14.21
CA ILE A 146 7.84 -16.74 -12.83
C ILE A 146 7.68 -15.41 -12.10
N ILE A 147 6.86 -15.39 -11.05
CA ILE A 147 6.64 -14.23 -10.22
C ILE A 147 6.29 -14.65 -8.80
N ASN A 148 6.64 -13.83 -7.82
CA ASN A 148 6.73 -14.23 -6.41
C ASN A 148 5.44 -14.79 -5.82
N GLU A 149 4.32 -14.07 -5.98
CA GLU A 149 3.09 -14.45 -5.30
C GLU A 149 1.84 -14.12 -6.15
N PRO A 150 0.72 -14.83 -5.92
CA PRO A 150 -0.51 -14.60 -6.69
C PRO A 150 -1.06 -13.18 -6.59
N GLN A 151 -0.91 -12.54 -5.44
CA GLN A 151 -1.40 -11.17 -5.17
C GLN A 151 -0.34 -10.09 -5.41
N CYS A 152 0.76 -10.43 -6.07
CA CYS A 152 1.75 -9.43 -6.46
C CYS A 152 1.15 -8.44 -7.48
N MET A 153 1.24 -7.15 -7.18
CA MET A 153 0.72 -6.09 -8.05
C MET A 153 1.33 -6.16 -9.46
N PHE A 154 2.63 -6.45 -9.56
CA PHE A 154 3.30 -6.58 -10.86
C PHE A 154 2.77 -7.76 -11.67
N ARG A 155 2.48 -8.89 -11.00
CA ARG A 155 1.85 -10.04 -11.62
C ARG A 155 0.49 -9.68 -12.19
N LEU A 156 -0.38 -9.12 -11.38
CA LEU A 156 -1.73 -8.76 -11.79
C LEU A 156 -1.73 -7.70 -12.89
N PHE A 157 -0.82 -6.73 -12.84
CA PHE A 157 -0.63 -5.75 -13.89
C PHE A 157 -0.22 -6.42 -15.21
N PHE A 158 0.76 -7.33 -15.16
CA PHE A 158 1.25 -8.02 -16.34
C PHE A 158 0.19 -8.97 -16.91
N GLU A 159 -0.43 -9.81 -16.10
CA GLU A 159 -1.50 -10.71 -16.51
C GLU A 159 -2.69 -9.95 -17.12
N ASN A 160 -3.08 -8.81 -16.55
CA ASN A 160 -4.12 -7.96 -17.12
C ASN A 160 -3.69 -7.36 -18.47
N THR A 161 -2.44 -6.99 -18.61
CA THR A 161 -1.90 -6.46 -19.87
C THR A 161 -1.93 -7.53 -20.96
N LEU A 162 -1.52 -8.76 -20.65
CA LEU A 162 -1.59 -9.89 -21.56
C LEU A 162 -3.05 -10.20 -21.96
N ARG A 163 -3.94 -10.25 -20.99
CA ARG A 163 -5.37 -10.52 -21.22
C ARG A 163 -6.03 -9.48 -22.14
N ARG A 164 -5.73 -8.19 -21.93
CA ARG A 164 -6.24 -7.10 -22.79
C ARG A 164 -5.75 -7.21 -24.24
N ARG A 165 -4.62 -7.84 -24.48
CA ARG A 165 -4.03 -8.06 -25.78
C ARG A 165 -4.33 -9.44 -26.35
N ASN A 166 -5.14 -10.25 -25.67
CA ASN A 166 -5.42 -11.64 -26.01
C ASN A 166 -4.14 -12.48 -26.18
N ILE A 167 -3.19 -12.31 -25.27
CA ILE A 167 -1.94 -13.09 -25.22
C ILE A 167 -2.06 -14.12 -24.10
N SER A 168 -1.85 -15.40 -24.44
CA SER A 168 -1.79 -16.49 -23.49
C SER A 168 -0.37 -17.04 -23.35
N LEU A 169 -0.03 -17.42 -22.12
CA LEU A 169 1.23 -18.13 -21.82
C LEU A 169 0.91 -19.63 -21.63
N ASN A 170 1.89 -20.49 -21.89
CA ASN A 170 1.79 -21.88 -21.48
C ASN A 170 1.89 -21.92 -19.96
N GLY A 171 0.82 -22.39 -19.29
CA GLY A 171 0.79 -22.63 -17.86
C GLY A 171 1.60 -23.86 -17.48
#